data_c9a0e58d31ecbfe04fdcbb212019f922
#
_entry.id   c9a0e58d31ecbfe04fdcbb212019f922
#
_cell.length_a   1.000
_cell.length_b   1.000
_cell.length_c   1.000
_cell.angle_alpha   90.00
_cell.angle_beta   90.00
_cell.angle_gamma   90.00
#
_symmetry.space_group_name_H-M   'P 1'
#
loop_
_entity.id
_entity.type
_entity.pdbx_description
1 polymer ?
#
loop_
_entity_poly.entity_id
_entity_poly.type
_entity_poly.pdbx_seq_one_letter_code
_entity_poly.pdbx_strand_id
1 'polypeptide(L)'
;DYIKVSKLLIPDYLEMINNKNISKLLSSNAKICTYDDELNWVEKKLKNNSLIFSMIESQTRKFIGNIELMDVNEKSAEIGIVITENFQGKHYGTEALKKIIDYGFNVLNLSELNLVVFSHNTRAIHCYKKLGFKEYKVVNNVAVIDDQSVNDIYMKLKK
;
A
#
# COMPACT_ATOMS: atom_id res chain seq x y z
N ASP A 1 5.51 -9.19 -12.02
CA ASP A 1 6.88 -9.18 -11.46
C ASP A 1 6.95 -8.22 -10.27
N TYR A 2 7.83 -8.54 -9.29
CA TYR A 2 8.11 -7.70 -8.12
C TYR A 2 9.59 -7.35 -8.11
N ILE A 3 9.90 -6.07 -8.13
CA ILE A 3 11.27 -5.55 -8.13
C ILE A 3 11.47 -4.58 -6.97
N LYS A 4 12.70 -4.37 -6.54
CA LYS A 4 12.99 -3.29 -5.58
C LYS A 4 12.63 -1.94 -6.16
N VAL A 5 12.26 -0.99 -5.31
CA VAL A 5 12.05 0.40 -5.76
C VAL A 5 13.29 0.92 -6.48
N SER A 6 13.08 1.74 -7.50
CA SER A 6 14.14 2.19 -8.40
C SER A 6 13.95 3.65 -8.78
N LYS A 7 15.08 4.38 -8.91
CA LYS A 7 15.07 5.75 -9.44
C LYS A 7 14.51 5.85 -10.86
N LEU A 8 14.61 4.76 -11.63
CA LEU A 8 14.06 4.70 -13.01
C LEU A 8 12.53 4.76 -13.04
N LEU A 9 11.85 4.41 -11.94
CA LEU A 9 10.40 4.44 -11.82
C LEU A 9 9.86 5.71 -11.16
N ILE A 10 10.70 6.71 -10.86
CA ILE A 10 10.23 7.95 -10.24
C ILE A 10 9.12 8.64 -11.05
N PRO A 11 9.17 8.72 -12.39
CA PRO A 11 8.05 9.27 -13.16
C PRO A 11 6.72 8.53 -12.92
N ASP A 12 6.75 7.20 -12.87
CA ASP A 12 5.57 6.37 -12.60
C ASP A 12 5.06 6.57 -11.16
N TYR A 13 5.97 6.67 -10.18
CA TYR A 13 5.59 6.96 -8.78
C TYR A 13 4.91 8.32 -8.65
N LEU A 14 5.45 9.34 -9.32
CA LEU A 14 4.87 10.70 -9.32
C LEU A 14 3.48 10.71 -9.97
N GLU A 15 3.31 10.04 -11.10
CA GLU A 15 2.00 9.92 -11.75
C GLU A 15 0.99 9.25 -10.79
N MET A 16 1.41 8.20 -10.11
CA MET A 16 0.57 7.47 -9.16
C MET A 16 0.21 8.33 -7.94
N ILE A 17 1.21 8.88 -7.23
CA ILE A 17 0.96 9.56 -5.95
C ILE A 17 0.26 10.91 -6.10
N ASN A 18 0.47 11.60 -7.22
CA ASN A 18 -0.17 12.87 -7.55
C ASN A 18 -1.56 12.70 -8.20
N ASN A 19 -1.96 11.47 -8.51
CA ASN A 19 -3.32 11.19 -8.98
C ASN A 19 -4.32 11.45 -7.85
N LYS A 20 -5.27 12.36 -8.05
CA LYS A 20 -6.26 12.78 -7.04
C LYS A 20 -7.13 11.62 -6.54
N ASN A 21 -7.46 10.64 -7.42
CA ASN A 21 -8.27 9.49 -7.06
C ASN A 21 -7.49 8.49 -6.18
N ILE A 22 -6.15 8.50 -6.24
CA ILE A 22 -5.28 7.69 -5.41
C ILE A 22 -4.93 8.44 -4.13
N SER A 23 -4.47 9.68 -4.25
CA SER A 23 -3.96 10.44 -3.10
C SER A 23 -4.99 10.59 -1.98
N LYS A 24 -6.27 10.79 -2.33
CA LYS A 24 -7.37 10.86 -1.34
C LYS A 24 -7.65 9.55 -0.59
N LEU A 25 -7.16 8.42 -1.10
CA LEU A 25 -7.24 7.11 -0.42
C LEU A 25 -6.06 6.87 0.54
N LEU A 26 -5.02 7.70 0.45
CA LEU A 26 -3.78 7.55 1.21
C LEU A 26 -3.59 8.62 2.29
N SER A 27 -4.04 9.84 2.03
CA SER A 27 -3.84 10.96 2.94
C SER A 27 -4.92 12.03 2.75
N SER A 28 -5.30 12.66 3.87
CA SER A 28 -6.20 13.84 3.88
C SER A 28 -5.53 15.12 3.42
N ASN A 29 -4.20 15.20 3.52
CA ASN A 29 -3.40 16.38 3.23
C ASN A 29 -2.38 16.10 2.13
N ALA A 30 -2.80 15.41 1.07
CA ALA A 30 -1.93 15.08 -0.05
C ALA A 30 -1.43 16.37 -0.72
N LYS A 31 -0.16 16.69 -0.48
CA LYS A 31 0.56 17.72 -1.24
C LYS A 31 1.03 17.10 -2.55
N ILE A 32 1.16 17.94 -3.57
CA ILE A 32 1.81 17.53 -4.81
C ILE A 32 3.27 17.17 -4.49
N CYS A 33 3.61 15.93 -4.78
CA CYS A 33 4.95 15.40 -4.62
C CYS A 33 5.81 15.82 -5.81
N THR A 34 7.00 16.36 -5.55
CA THR A 34 7.96 16.75 -6.57
C THR A 34 8.91 15.61 -6.90
N TYR A 35 9.71 15.78 -7.97
CA TYR A 35 10.74 14.80 -8.33
C TYR A 35 11.76 14.61 -7.19
N ASP A 36 12.18 15.71 -6.55
CA ASP A 36 13.15 15.67 -5.45
C ASP A 36 12.58 14.98 -4.21
N ASP A 37 11.29 15.19 -3.92
CA ASP A 37 10.61 14.47 -2.82
C ASP A 37 10.63 12.96 -3.06
N GLU A 38 10.30 12.54 -4.29
CA GLU A 38 10.25 11.12 -4.65
C GLU A 38 11.64 10.49 -4.75
N LEU A 39 12.64 11.25 -5.24
CA LEU A 39 14.03 10.81 -5.24
C LEU A 39 14.53 10.57 -3.81
N ASN A 40 14.29 11.50 -2.90
CA ASN A 40 14.64 11.37 -1.49
C ASN A 40 13.96 10.16 -0.85
N TRP A 41 12.67 9.93 -1.18
CA TRP A 41 11.93 8.77 -0.71
C TRP A 41 12.55 7.45 -1.21
N VAL A 42 12.83 7.33 -2.50
CA VAL A 42 13.48 6.14 -3.08
C VAL A 42 14.85 5.89 -2.43
N GLU A 43 15.68 6.92 -2.30
CA GLU A 43 17.01 6.80 -1.67
C GLU A 43 16.91 6.35 -0.22
N LYS A 44 15.97 6.89 0.56
CA LYS A 44 15.71 6.48 1.93
C LYS A 44 15.27 5.01 2.02
N LYS A 45 14.34 4.58 1.14
CA LYS A 45 13.88 3.18 1.10
C LYS A 45 15.01 2.21 0.75
N LEU A 46 15.86 2.56 -0.21
CA LEU A 46 17.04 1.76 -0.59
C LEU A 46 18.08 1.71 0.53
N LYS A 47 18.42 2.86 1.12
CA LYS A 47 19.40 2.95 2.22
C LYS A 47 18.97 2.14 3.44
N ASN A 48 17.69 2.16 3.79
CA ASN A 48 17.14 1.44 4.92
C ASN A 48 16.84 -0.03 4.62
N ASN A 49 17.14 -0.50 3.40
CA ASN A 49 16.80 -1.84 2.93
C ASN A 49 15.32 -2.21 3.19
N SER A 50 14.43 -1.24 2.99
CA SER A 50 13.00 -1.38 3.26
C SER A 50 12.38 -2.51 2.43
N LEU A 51 11.43 -3.23 3.02
CA LEU A 51 10.68 -4.30 2.36
C LEU A 51 9.54 -3.71 1.51
N ILE A 52 9.91 -2.98 0.48
CA ILE A 52 9.01 -2.39 -0.50
C ILE A 52 9.36 -2.87 -1.89
N PHE A 53 8.32 -3.20 -2.65
CA PHE A 53 8.45 -3.74 -4.00
C PHE A 53 7.55 -2.98 -4.97
N SER A 54 8.12 -2.61 -6.11
CA SER A 54 7.37 -2.12 -7.25
C SER A 54 6.84 -3.30 -8.06
N MET A 55 5.57 -3.25 -8.38
CA MET A 55 4.88 -4.27 -9.16
C MET A 55 4.89 -3.86 -10.63
N ILE A 56 5.36 -4.77 -11.48
CA ILE A 56 5.48 -4.57 -12.93
C ILE A 56 4.64 -5.65 -13.63
N GLU A 57 3.79 -5.24 -14.56
CA GLU A 57 3.06 -6.20 -15.39
C GLU A 57 4.03 -6.95 -16.30
N SER A 58 3.92 -8.28 -16.32
CA SER A 58 4.93 -9.13 -16.98
C SER A 58 4.93 -8.97 -18.49
N GLN A 59 3.78 -8.78 -19.10
CA GLN A 59 3.63 -8.71 -20.57
C GLN A 59 3.99 -7.33 -21.12
N THR A 60 3.44 -6.27 -20.54
CA THR A 60 3.57 -4.91 -21.06
C THR A 60 4.74 -4.14 -20.44
N ARG A 61 5.32 -4.67 -19.36
CA ARG A 61 6.36 -4.03 -18.55
C ARG A 61 5.93 -2.71 -17.89
N LYS A 62 4.63 -2.46 -17.81
CA LYS A 62 4.06 -1.25 -17.19
C LYS A 62 4.08 -1.36 -15.66
N PHE A 63 4.28 -0.23 -15.01
CA PHE A 63 4.20 -0.10 -13.56
C PHE A 63 2.74 -0.24 -13.10
N ILE A 64 2.50 -1.14 -12.15
CA ILE A 64 1.18 -1.42 -11.57
C ILE A 64 0.96 -0.65 -10.27
N GLY A 65 2.01 -0.52 -9.44
CA GLY A 65 1.91 0.05 -8.11
C GLY A 65 3.02 -0.45 -7.18
N ASN A 66 2.90 -0.13 -5.90
CA ASN A 66 3.84 -0.55 -4.87
C ASN A 66 3.13 -1.36 -3.77
N ILE A 67 3.86 -2.30 -3.18
CA ILE A 67 3.46 -3.04 -1.98
C ILE A 67 4.63 -3.12 -1.01
N GLU A 68 4.36 -2.95 0.29
CA GLU A 68 5.41 -2.94 1.31
C GLU A 68 4.98 -3.60 2.63
N LEU A 69 5.99 -4.01 3.41
CA LEU A 69 5.89 -4.31 4.83
C LEU A 69 6.64 -3.24 5.61
N MET A 70 5.93 -2.53 6.47
CA MET A 70 6.41 -1.48 7.35
C MET A 70 6.46 -1.98 8.79
N ASP A 71 7.23 -1.30 9.63
CA ASP A 71 7.31 -1.52 11.08
C ASP A 71 7.48 -3.00 11.46
N VAL A 72 8.32 -3.68 10.67
CA VAL A 72 8.59 -5.12 10.85
C VAL A 72 9.31 -5.35 12.17
N ASN A 73 8.74 -6.20 13.00
CA ASN A 73 9.33 -6.69 14.24
C ASN A 73 9.25 -8.22 14.32
N GLU A 74 9.59 -8.82 15.45
CA GLU A 74 9.63 -10.28 15.60
C GLU A 74 8.24 -10.97 15.45
N LYS A 75 7.15 -10.23 15.59
CA LYS A 75 5.79 -10.79 15.63
C LYS A 75 4.91 -10.27 14.50
N SER A 76 5.09 -9.04 14.08
CA SER A 76 4.15 -8.38 13.19
C SER A 76 4.80 -7.41 12.21
N ALA A 77 4.04 -7.05 11.18
CA ALA A 77 4.35 -5.96 10.25
C ALA A 77 3.05 -5.29 9.79
N GLU A 78 3.16 -4.05 9.30
CA GLU A 78 2.06 -3.34 8.65
C GLU A 78 2.20 -3.44 7.14
N ILE A 79 1.09 -3.76 6.44
CA ILE A 79 1.03 -3.80 4.98
C ILE A 79 0.61 -2.44 4.43
N GLY A 80 1.39 -1.90 3.49
CA GLY A 80 1.01 -0.81 2.62
C GLY A 80 0.88 -1.28 1.18
N ILE A 81 -0.17 -0.85 0.48
CA ILE A 81 -0.37 -1.16 -0.94
C ILE A 81 -1.02 -0.01 -1.68
N VAL A 82 -0.48 0.32 -2.85
CA VAL A 82 -1.04 1.29 -3.77
C VAL A 82 -1.03 0.72 -5.17
N ILE A 83 -2.18 0.76 -5.85
CA ILE A 83 -2.34 0.32 -7.25
C ILE A 83 -2.71 1.54 -8.10
N THR A 84 -2.00 1.75 -9.20
CA THR A 84 -2.31 2.81 -10.15
C THR A 84 -3.72 2.64 -10.72
N GLU A 85 -4.39 3.73 -11.03
CA GLU A 85 -5.81 3.74 -11.38
C GLU A 85 -6.14 2.77 -12.53
N ASN A 86 -5.32 2.74 -13.57
CA ASN A 86 -5.50 1.89 -14.76
C ASN A 86 -5.40 0.39 -14.48
N PHE A 87 -4.82 -0.01 -13.35
CA PHE A 87 -4.66 -1.41 -12.95
C PHE A 87 -5.58 -1.83 -11.79
N GLN A 88 -6.39 -0.90 -11.28
CA GLN A 88 -7.40 -1.22 -10.27
C GLN A 88 -8.55 -2.06 -10.86
N GLY A 89 -9.20 -2.88 -10.01
CA GLY A 89 -10.31 -3.75 -10.44
C GLY A 89 -9.92 -4.98 -11.27
N LYS A 90 -8.64 -5.20 -11.51
CA LYS A 90 -8.09 -6.28 -12.35
C LYS A 90 -7.37 -7.38 -11.55
N HIS A 91 -7.69 -7.51 -10.27
CA HIS A 91 -7.14 -8.52 -9.33
C HIS A 91 -5.65 -8.39 -8.96
N TYR A 92 -4.88 -7.45 -9.51
CA TYR A 92 -3.48 -7.24 -9.17
C TYR A 92 -3.26 -6.99 -7.68
N GLY A 93 -4.11 -6.17 -7.04
CA GLY A 93 -4.03 -5.93 -5.60
C GLY A 93 -4.24 -7.18 -4.76
N THR A 94 -5.22 -8.02 -5.14
CA THR A 94 -5.48 -9.28 -4.43
C THR A 94 -4.32 -10.26 -4.59
N GLU A 95 -3.73 -10.36 -5.78
CA GLU A 95 -2.55 -11.20 -6.03
C GLU A 95 -1.36 -10.73 -5.20
N ALA A 96 -1.09 -9.42 -5.21
CA ALA A 96 0.01 -8.82 -4.45
C ALA A 96 -0.16 -9.05 -2.94
N LEU A 97 -1.37 -8.86 -2.42
CA LEU A 97 -1.66 -9.11 -1.00
C LEU A 97 -1.45 -10.57 -0.62
N LYS A 98 -1.88 -11.52 -1.44
CA LYS A 98 -1.61 -12.95 -1.18
C LYS A 98 -0.12 -13.25 -1.10
N LYS A 99 0.69 -12.68 -2.00
CA LYS A 99 2.15 -12.88 -1.99
C LYS A 99 2.83 -12.24 -0.79
N ILE A 100 2.44 -11.02 -0.40
CA ILE A 100 3.05 -10.37 0.76
C ILE A 100 2.62 -11.02 2.07
N ILE A 101 1.40 -11.55 2.16
CA ILE A 101 0.90 -12.34 3.30
C ILE A 101 1.73 -13.62 3.44
N ASP A 102 1.90 -14.37 2.34
CA ASP A 102 2.73 -15.58 2.32
C ASP A 102 4.17 -15.28 2.74
N TYR A 103 4.76 -14.23 2.20
CA TYR A 103 6.10 -13.78 2.56
C TYR A 103 6.21 -13.44 4.05
N GLY A 104 5.27 -12.66 4.59
CA GLY A 104 5.24 -12.30 6.00
C GLY A 104 5.15 -13.52 6.92
N PHE A 105 4.24 -14.45 6.63
CA PHE A 105 4.00 -15.60 7.50
C PHE A 105 5.02 -16.74 7.32
N ASN A 106 5.45 -17.01 6.11
CA ASN A 106 6.23 -18.21 5.81
C ASN A 106 7.74 -17.94 5.63
N VAL A 107 8.11 -16.72 5.24
CA VAL A 107 9.53 -16.34 5.10
C VAL A 107 10.03 -15.55 6.31
N LEU A 108 9.26 -14.55 6.75
CA LEU A 108 9.62 -13.74 7.93
C LEU A 108 9.16 -14.36 9.25
N ASN A 109 8.39 -15.46 9.23
CA ASN A 109 7.82 -16.12 10.40
C ASN A 109 6.99 -15.22 11.32
N LEU A 110 6.34 -14.19 10.75
CA LEU A 110 5.45 -13.32 11.50
C LEU A 110 4.20 -14.09 11.96
N SER A 111 3.61 -13.67 13.06
CA SER A 111 2.36 -14.22 13.60
C SER A 111 1.14 -13.35 13.30
N GLU A 112 1.36 -12.08 12.92
CA GLU A 112 0.30 -11.12 12.66
C GLU A 112 0.71 -10.13 11.56
N LEU A 113 -0.23 -9.78 10.67
CA LEU A 113 -0.10 -8.71 9.70
C LEU A 113 -1.22 -7.70 9.93
N ASN A 114 -0.87 -6.42 9.94
CA ASN A 114 -1.77 -5.32 10.20
C ASN A 114 -1.89 -4.42 8.97
N LEU A 115 -2.96 -3.65 8.88
CA LEU A 115 -3.11 -2.56 7.93
C LEU A 115 -4.09 -1.51 8.48
N VAL A 116 -3.98 -0.30 7.93
CA VAL A 116 -4.92 0.79 8.17
C VAL A 116 -5.51 1.23 6.84
N VAL A 117 -6.81 1.47 6.81
CA VAL A 117 -7.52 1.88 5.60
C VAL A 117 -8.59 2.91 5.92
N PHE A 118 -8.71 3.93 5.08
CA PHE A 118 -9.80 4.91 5.20
C PHE A 118 -11.16 4.26 4.95
N SER A 119 -12.16 4.64 5.77
CA SER A 119 -13.51 4.06 5.75
C SER A 119 -14.23 4.21 4.41
N HIS A 120 -13.91 5.22 3.61
CA HIS A 120 -14.50 5.41 2.27
C HIS A 120 -13.84 4.52 1.19
N ASN A 121 -12.72 3.87 1.48
CA ASN A 121 -12.08 2.92 0.56
C ASN A 121 -12.73 1.53 0.64
N THR A 122 -14.02 1.46 0.34
CA THR A 122 -14.86 0.25 0.47
C THR A 122 -14.33 -0.93 -0.34
N ARG A 123 -13.73 -0.66 -1.50
CA ARG A 123 -13.12 -1.69 -2.35
C ARG A 123 -11.94 -2.38 -1.67
N ALA A 124 -11.04 -1.62 -1.06
CA ALA A 124 -9.89 -2.17 -0.34
C ALA A 124 -10.36 -2.97 0.89
N ILE A 125 -11.28 -2.41 1.68
CA ILE A 125 -11.87 -3.09 2.85
C ILE A 125 -12.47 -4.44 2.45
N HIS A 126 -13.24 -4.48 1.36
CA HIS A 126 -13.83 -5.72 0.87
C HIS A 126 -12.75 -6.75 0.46
N CYS A 127 -11.68 -6.30 -0.21
CA CYS A 127 -10.55 -7.15 -0.56
C CYS A 127 -9.86 -7.73 0.68
N TYR A 128 -9.58 -6.90 1.68
CA TYR A 128 -8.95 -7.32 2.94
C TYR A 128 -9.83 -8.33 3.71
N LYS A 129 -11.13 -8.08 3.82
CA LYS A 129 -12.08 -9.03 4.43
C LYS A 129 -12.09 -10.39 3.74
N LYS A 130 -12.07 -10.42 2.40
CA LYS A 130 -11.98 -11.67 1.63
C LYS A 130 -10.68 -12.44 1.89
N LEU A 131 -9.58 -11.75 2.21
CA LEU A 131 -8.30 -12.35 2.55
C LEU A 131 -8.20 -12.75 4.04
N GLY A 132 -9.26 -12.54 4.82
CA GLY A 132 -9.35 -12.96 6.22
C GLY A 132 -8.97 -11.89 7.25
N PHE A 133 -8.66 -10.67 6.82
CA PHE A 133 -8.43 -9.55 7.74
C PHE A 133 -9.71 -9.22 8.50
N LYS A 134 -9.57 -8.97 9.80
CA LYS A 134 -10.65 -8.58 10.70
C LYS A 134 -10.39 -7.19 11.26
N GLU A 135 -11.44 -6.37 11.27
CA GLU A 135 -11.41 -5.08 11.94
C GLU A 135 -11.23 -5.27 13.45
N TYR A 136 -10.38 -4.47 14.08
CA TYR A 136 -10.18 -4.53 15.53
C TYR A 136 -10.20 -3.16 16.22
N LYS A 137 -10.08 -2.07 15.45
CA LYS A 137 -10.12 -0.70 15.95
C LYS A 137 -10.62 0.24 14.85
N VAL A 138 -11.39 1.25 15.26
CA VAL A 138 -11.80 2.37 14.41
C VAL A 138 -11.43 3.66 15.13
N VAL A 139 -10.78 4.58 14.43
CA VAL A 139 -10.55 5.95 14.89
C VAL A 139 -11.41 6.87 14.05
N ASN A 140 -12.36 7.54 14.69
CA ASN A 140 -13.36 8.36 14.01
C ASN A 140 -12.80 9.75 13.68
N ASN A 141 -13.31 10.32 12.59
CA ASN A 141 -13.08 11.71 12.20
C ASN A 141 -11.60 12.08 12.08
N VAL A 142 -10.79 11.17 11.51
CA VAL A 142 -9.34 11.42 11.30
C VAL A 142 -9.07 12.41 10.17
N ALA A 143 -10.03 12.56 9.25
CA ALA A 143 -9.90 13.41 8.08
C ALA A 143 -11.25 13.89 7.55
N VAL A 144 -11.23 14.92 6.71
CA VAL A 144 -12.35 15.31 5.86
C VAL A 144 -11.88 15.22 4.40
N ILE A 145 -12.55 14.41 3.59
CA ILE A 145 -12.22 14.18 2.18
C ILE A 145 -13.51 14.31 1.37
N ASP A 146 -13.50 15.14 0.34
CA ASP A 146 -14.69 15.45 -0.47
C ASP A 146 -15.91 15.85 0.41
N ASP A 147 -15.68 16.72 1.43
CA ASP A 147 -16.66 17.20 2.41
C ASP A 147 -17.29 16.12 3.31
N GLN A 148 -16.72 14.92 3.32
CA GLN A 148 -17.16 13.83 4.17
C GLN A 148 -16.12 13.51 5.25
N SER A 149 -16.59 13.29 6.47
CA SER A 149 -15.75 12.79 7.56
C SER A 149 -15.34 11.35 7.30
N VAL A 150 -14.04 11.08 7.47
CA VAL A 150 -13.42 9.78 7.20
C VAL A 150 -12.82 9.22 8.47
N ASN A 151 -12.95 7.92 8.66
CA ASN A 151 -12.38 7.18 9.79
C ASN A 151 -11.20 6.32 9.32
N ASP A 152 -10.25 6.06 10.22
CA ASP A 152 -9.27 5.00 10.06
C ASP A 152 -9.84 3.68 10.57
N ILE A 153 -9.82 2.67 9.71
CA ILE A 153 -10.18 1.31 10.05
C ILE A 153 -8.89 0.48 10.14
N TYR A 154 -8.61 -0.01 11.33
CA TYR A 154 -7.47 -0.87 11.62
C TYR A 154 -7.90 -2.33 11.47
N MET A 155 -7.20 -3.07 10.63
CA MET A 155 -7.50 -4.47 10.38
C MET A 155 -6.26 -5.33 10.61
N LYS A 156 -6.46 -6.59 10.99
CA LYS A 156 -5.39 -7.56 11.20
C LYS A 156 -5.74 -8.95 10.71
N LEU A 157 -4.70 -9.66 10.31
CA LEU A 157 -4.71 -11.07 9.96
C LEU A 157 -3.69 -11.80 10.83
N LYS A 158 -4.13 -12.88 11.48
CA LYS A 158 -3.26 -13.80 12.24
C LYS A 158 -2.95 -15.04 11.41
N LYS A 159 -1.74 -15.56 11.61
CA LYS A 159 -1.28 -16.81 11.01
C LYS A 159 -2.11 -18.00 11.51
#